data_1809e6146b7963785b41ff5d14065461
#
_entry.id   1809e6146b7963785b41ff5d14065461
#
_cell.length_a   1.000
_cell.length_b   1.000
_cell.length_c   1.000
_cell.angle_alpha   90.00
_cell.angle_beta   90.00
_cell.angle_gamma   90.00
#
_symmetry.space_group_name_H-M   'P 1'
#
loop_
_entity.id
_entity.type
_entity.pdbx_description
1 polymer ?
#
loop_
_entity_poly.entity_id
_entity_poly.type
_entity_poly.pdbx_seq_one_letter_code
_entity_poly.pdbx_strand_id
1 'polypeptide(L)'
;EIPILEEVCLRIQNGRCTLTATDLETWFTAELPASGDDMFFVFRKTKDILRACSHFAGELTMEFSETQSGSKKVGKVLLRCERRGAEFEVYDGADYPNTPQASEGDAFSVSSARLSACVERVRYAAEKPSVSARPAAICVQFCGNRVYALDGTRLACDTLEGVSFPKPFLVRADVLAHLSAFGKEDMTVRIGSSHVLFASGNLRMLARLQGVDTYNVDAVIPKGYRESVTVKTADFVRELNYLKECSALTAKPYVRFAGERLSIAASGGAFETG
;
A
#
# COMPACT_ATOMS: atom_id res chain seq x y z
N GLU A 1 14.94 15.07 0.14
CA GLU A 1 14.16 14.36 1.17
C GLU A 1 13.96 15.30 2.35
N ILE A 2 12.77 15.33 2.91
CA ILE A 2 12.41 16.12 4.09
C ILE A 2 12.48 15.16 5.28
N PRO A 3 13.48 15.26 6.17
CA PRO A 3 13.74 14.23 7.19
C PRO A 3 12.56 13.92 8.10
N ILE A 4 11.71 14.90 8.40
CA ILE A 4 10.54 14.71 9.28
C ILE A 4 9.46 13.81 8.68
N LEU A 5 9.44 13.66 7.34
CA LEU A 5 8.48 12.77 6.64
C LEU A 5 8.88 11.29 6.69
N GLU A 6 10.13 10.99 7.07
CA GLU A 6 10.57 9.61 7.30
C GLU A 6 10.12 9.09 8.67
N GLU A 7 9.51 9.95 9.48
CA GLU A 7 9.22 9.72 10.87
C GLU A 7 7.71 9.72 11.14
N VAL A 8 7.32 9.22 12.31
CA VAL A 8 5.92 9.13 12.74
C VAL A 8 5.59 10.25 13.70
N CYS A 9 4.52 10.97 13.41
CA CYS A 9 3.94 11.98 14.29
C CYS A 9 3.01 11.33 15.30
N LEU A 10 3.10 11.74 16.55
CA LEU A 10 2.21 11.35 17.64
C LEU A 10 1.49 12.58 18.17
N ARG A 11 0.17 12.46 18.30
CA ARG A 11 -0.68 13.44 18.97
C ARG A 11 -1.57 12.73 19.99
N ILE A 12 -1.51 13.16 21.25
CA ILE A 12 -2.48 12.79 22.28
C ILE A 12 -3.35 14.01 22.51
N GLN A 13 -4.64 13.85 22.36
CA GLN A 13 -5.63 14.90 22.60
C GLN A 13 -7.00 14.30 22.89
N ASN A 14 -7.73 14.87 23.86
CA ASN A 14 -9.09 14.45 24.20
C ASN A 14 -9.23 12.92 24.46
N GLY A 15 -8.26 12.31 25.15
CA GLY A 15 -8.30 10.89 25.47
C GLY A 15 -7.99 9.94 24.30
N ARG A 16 -7.39 10.46 23.23
CA ARG A 16 -6.99 9.68 22.05
C ARG A 16 -5.53 9.94 21.69
N CYS A 17 -4.83 8.87 21.38
CA CYS A 17 -3.52 8.91 20.78
C CYS A 17 -3.66 8.64 19.27
N THR A 18 -3.19 9.56 18.46
CA THR A 18 -3.17 9.45 17.00
C THR A 18 -1.72 9.37 16.53
N LEU A 19 -1.39 8.29 15.83
CA LEU A 19 -0.11 8.11 15.14
C LEU A 19 -0.33 8.38 13.66
N THR A 20 0.48 9.26 13.07
CA THR A 20 0.37 9.63 11.66
C THR A 20 1.73 9.49 10.95
N ALA A 21 1.73 8.86 9.79
CA ALA A 21 2.85 8.82 8.87
C ALA A 21 2.39 9.30 7.48
N THR A 22 3.25 10.04 6.77
CA THR A 22 2.91 10.56 5.44
C THR A 22 4.15 10.76 4.56
N ASP A 23 3.95 10.60 3.26
CA ASP A 23 4.86 11.02 2.19
C ASP A 23 4.30 12.22 1.39
N LEU A 24 3.28 12.91 1.92
CA LEU A 24 2.48 13.99 1.31
C LEU A 24 1.52 13.54 0.18
N GLU A 25 1.62 12.32 -0.28
CA GLU A 25 0.69 11.70 -1.24
C GLU A 25 -0.26 10.73 -0.53
N THR A 26 0.20 10.17 0.59
CA THR A 26 -0.53 9.20 1.40
C THR A 26 -0.38 9.53 2.87
N TRP A 27 -1.46 9.42 3.63
CA TRP A 27 -1.46 9.53 5.09
C TRP A 27 -1.96 8.24 5.69
N PHE A 28 -1.14 7.65 6.55
CA PHE A 28 -1.55 6.56 7.42
C PHE A 28 -1.81 7.09 8.81
N THR A 29 -2.95 6.73 9.38
CA THR A 29 -3.34 7.13 10.72
C THR A 29 -3.81 5.93 11.50
N ALA A 30 -3.29 5.75 12.71
CA ALA A 30 -3.76 4.79 13.71
C ALA A 30 -4.26 5.55 14.94
N GLU A 31 -5.44 5.19 15.43
CA GLU A 31 -6.03 5.79 16.63
C GLU A 31 -6.07 4.77 17.77
N LEU A 32 -5.59 5.16 18.94
CA LEU A 32 -5.58 4.33 20.15
C LEU A 32 -6.20 5.12 21.32
N PRO A 33 -6.85 4.47 22.29
CA PRO A 33 -7.23 5.15 23.51
C PRO A 33 -5.98 5.60 24.28
N ALA A 34 -6.04 6.78 24.88
CA ALA A 34 -4.98 7.32 25.72
C ALA A 34 -5.57 8.06 26.90
N SER A 35 -4.80 8.22 27.98
CA SER A 35 -5.15 9.04 29.13
C SER A 35 -3.97 9.91 29.54
N GLY A 36 -4.22 11.02 30.23
CA GLY A 36 -3.19 11.96 30.66
C GLY A 36 -3.21 13.26 29.88
N ASP A 37 -2.07 13.96 29.90
CA ASP A 37 -1.92 15.27 29.30
C ASP A 37 -1.84 15.24 27.77
N ASP A 38 -2.24 16.31 27.14
CA ASP A 38 -2.11 16.49 25.70
C ASP A 38 -0.62 16.54 25.29
N MET A 39 -0.28 15.81 24.21
CA MET A 39 1.08 15.75 23.69
C MET A 39 1.06 15.86 22.18
N PHE A 40 2.06 16.56 21.59
CA PHE A 40 2.20 16.68 20.16
C PHE A 40 3.66 16.76 19.76
N PHE A 41 4.20 15.68 19.18
CA PHE A 41 5.59 15.61 18.76
C PHE A 41 5.77 14.62 17.61
N VAL A 42 6.93 14.67 16.95
CA VAL A 42 7.32 13.70 15.92
C VAL A 42 8.50 12.90 16.44
N PHE A 43 8.39 11.61 16.41
CA PHE A 43 9.49 10.73 16.78
C PHE A 43 10.72 11.03 15.91
N ARG A 44 11.88 10.84 16.48
CA ARG A 44 13.14 10.87 15.75
C ARG A 44 13.71 9.47 15.74
N LYS A 45 14.05 8.94 14.56
CA LYS A 45 14.47 7.54 14.36
C LYS A 45 13.38 6.51 14.71
N THR A 46 12.23 6.62 14.08
CA THR A 46 11.09 5.72 14.28
C THR A 46 11.46 4.24 14.23
N LYS A 47 12.45 3.84 13.41
CA LYS A 47 12.93 2.45 13.36
C LYS A 47 13.51 1.96 14.69
N ASP A 48 14.22 2.80 15.42
CA ASP A 48 14.76 2.45 16.73
C ASP A 48 13.67 2.34 17.78
N ILE A 49 12.66 3.20 17.70
CA ILE A 49 11.47 3.18 18.55
C ILE A 49 10.67 1.91 18.32
N LEU A 50 10.40 1.53 17.07
CA LEU A 50 9.73 0.27 16.73
C LEU A 50 10.47 -0.94 17.29
N ARG A 51 11.81 -0.93 17.23
CA ARG A 51 12.65 -1.98 17.82
C ARG A 51 12.51 -2.03 19.33
N ALA A 52 12.49 -0.91 20.02
CA ALA A 52 12.27 -0.87 21.47
C ALA A 52 10.85 -1.33 21.83
N CYS A 53 9.84 -0.82 21.14
CA CYS A 53 8.43 -1.16 21.38
C CYS A 53 8.11 -2.63 21.10
N SER A 54 8.83 -3.30 20.22
CA SER A 54 8.65 -4.75 19.97
C SER A 54 8.92 -5.62 21.19
N HIS A 55 9.60 -5.09 22.21
CA HIS A 55 9.88 -5.76 23.48
C HIS A 55 8.92 -5.35 24.61
N PHE A 56 7.98 -4.44 24.34
CA PHE A 56 6.98 -3.99 25.30
C PHE A 56 5.72 -4.86 25.18
N ALA A 57 5.12 -5.19 26.32
CA ALA A 57 3.88 -5.95 26.37
C ALA A 57 3.01 -5.35 27.47
N GLY A 58 1.85 -4.82 27.12
CA GLY A 58 0.93 -4.18 28.05
C GLY A 58 0.81 -2.68 27.85
N GLU A 59 0.45 -1.98 28.93
CA GLU A 59 0.24 -0.53 28.90
C GLU A 59 1.56 0.23 28.74
N LEU A 60 1.56 1.20 27.83
CA LEU A 60 2.70 2.06 27.55
C LEU A 60 2.48 3.44 28.18
N THR A 61 3.39 3.80 29.08
CA THR A 61 3.44 5.16 29.64
C THR A 61 4.43 6.01 28.87
N MET A 62 4.07 7.26 28.58
CA MET A 62 4.92 8.24 27.91
C MET A 62 5.11 9.46 28.82
N GLU A 63 6.36 9.84 29.03
CA GLU A 63 6.72 11.06 29.75
C GLU A 63 7.47 11.99 28.79
N PHE A 64 6.91 13.16 28.50
CA PHE A 64 7.53 14.17 27.65
C PHE A 64 8.31 15.16 28.51
N SER A 65 9.49 15.53 28.07
CA SER A 65 10.32 16.56 28.69
C SER A 65 11.06 17.40 27.64
N GLU A 66 11.26 18.67 27.95
CA GLU A 66 12.12 19.54 27.15
C GLU A 66 13.42 19.80 27.89
N THR A 67 14.54 19.65 27.21
CA THR A 67 15.87 19.97 27.73
C THR A 67 16.50 21.04 26.87
N GLN A 68 17.21 21.99 27.49
CA GLN A 68 17.97 22.99 26.79
C GLN A 68 19.37 22.45 26.49
N SER A 69 19.70 22.33 25.21
CA SER A 69 21.02 21.94 24.75
C SER A 69 21.64 23.11 23.97
N GLY A 70 22.45 23.91 24.65
CA GLY A 70 22.98 25.16 24.12
C GLY A 70 21.87 26.18 23.86
N SER A 71 21.77 26.68 22.63
CA SER A 71 20.70 27.61 22.18
C SER A 71 19.45 26.92 21.64
N LYS A 72 19.40 25.58 21.59
CA LYS A 72 18.28 24.83 21.05
C LYS A 72 17.54 24.08 22.17
N LYS A 73 16.21 24.13 22.11
CA LYS A 73 15.35 23.24 22.87
C LYS A 73 15.27 21.89 22.17
N VAL A 74 15.51 20.81 22.90
CA VAL A 74 15.39 19.43 22.41
C VAL A 74 14.31 18.74 23.22
N GLY A 75 13.24 18.32 22.54
CA GLY A 75 12.20 17.51 23.12
C GLY A 75 12.69 16.06 23.28
N LYS A 76 12.32 15.44 24.39
CA LYS A 76 12.58 14.04 24.68
C LYS A 76 11.31 13.34 25.16
N VAL A 77 11.12 12.11 24.75
CA VAL A 77 10.07 11.24 25.26
C VAL A 77 10.67 9.98 25.88
N LEU A 78 10.27 9.68 27.09
CA LEU A 78 10.58 8.45 27.78
C LEU A 78 9.40 7.51 27.64
N LEU A 79 9.59 6.40 26.95
CA LEU A 79 8.61 5.32 26.83
C LEU A 79 8.88 4.28 27.92
N ARG A 80 7.87 3.93 28.70
CA ARG A 80 7.96 2.91 29.74
C ARG A 80 6.85 1.88 29.60
N CYS A 81 7.24 0.61 29.75
CA CYS A 81 6.31 -0.51 29.86
C CYS A 81 6.84 -1.45 30.96
N GLU A 82 6.12 -1.57 32.06
CA GLU A 82 6.54 -2.32 33.25
C GLU A 82 7.95 -1.90 33.77
N ARG A 83 8.93 -2.80 33.66
CA ARG A 83 10.33 -2.55 34.10
C ARG A 83 11.23 -2.06 32.99
N ARG A 84 10.72 -1.95 31.77
CA ARG A 84 11.50 -1.54 30.59
C ARG A 84 11.20 -0.09 30.27
N GLY A 85 12.23 0.63 29.85
CA GLY A 85 12.10 2.01 29.41
C GLY A 85 13.17 2.37 28.39
N ALA A 86 12.84 3.30 27.50
CA ALA A 86 13.77 3.87 26.52
C ALA A 86 13.44 5.33 26.29
N GLU A 87 14.47 6.18 26.26
CA GLU A 87 14.35 7.62 26.00
C GLU A 87 14.74 7.91 24.56
N PHE A 88 13.94 8.76 23.89
CA PHE A 88 14.15 9.16 22.49
C PHE A 88 14.04 10.67 22.35
N GLU A 89 14.87 11.24 21.48
CA GLU A 89 14.69 12.62 21.02
C GLU A 89 13.48 12.72 20.08
N VAL A 90 12.81 13.85 20.12
CA VAL A 90 11.65 14.13 19.27
C VAL A 90 11.76 15.53 18.64
N TYR A 91 11.08 15.71 17.51
CA TYR A 91 10.86 17.02 16.89
C TYR A 91 9.56 17.64 17.40
N ASP A 92 9.41 18.94 17.22
CA ASP A 92 8.13 19.62 17.47
C ASP A 92 7.07 19.09 16.51
N GLY A 93 5.90 18.76 17.04
CA GLY A 93 4.77 18.29 16.26
C GLY A 93 4.20 19.34 15.31
N ALA A 94 4.39 20.64 15.63
CA ALA A 94 3.92 21.74 14.80
C ALA A 94 4.60 21.78 13.41
N ASP A 95 5.78 21.20 13.28
CA ASP A 95 6.51 21.12 12.01
C ASP A 95 6.01 20.00 11.10
N TYR A 96 5.11 19.11 11.58
CA TYR A 96 4.60 17.99 10.80
C TYR A 96 3.42 18.41 9.93
N PRO A 97 3.33 17.92 8.67
CA PRO A 97 2.25 18.28 7.77
C PRO A 97 0.88 17.87 8.30
N ASN A 98 -0.08 18.76 8.17
CA ASN A 98 -1.45 18.46 8.53
C ASN A 98 -2.05 17.41 7.58
N THR A 99 -2.80 16.46 8.14
CA THR A 99 -3.57 15.50 7.35
C THR A 99 -4.70 16.26 6.62
N PRO A 100 -4.83 16.14 5.30
CA PRO A 100 -5.96 16.70 4.58
C PRO A 100 -7.28 16.14 5.12
N GLN A 101 -8.30 16.96 5.13
CA GLN A 101 -9.64 16.45 5.45
C GLN A 101 -10.08 15.49 4.34
N ALA A 102 -10.55 14.30 4.73
CA ALA A 102 -11.21 13.42 3.80
C ALA A 102 -12.42 14.17 3.22
N SER A 103 -12.38 14.47 1.93
CA SER A 103 -13.44 15.19 1.28
C SER A 103 -14.77 14.46 1.42
N GLU A 104 -15.86 15.20 1.47
CA GLU A 104 -17.22 14.66 1.42
C GLU A 104 -17.38 13.82 0.15
N GLY A 105 -17.85 12.60 0.31
CA GLY A 105 -18.08 11.67 -0.78
C GLY A 105 -18.86 10.48 -0.28
N ASP A 106 -19.46 9.73 -1.21
CA ASP A 106 -20.19 8.52 -0.87
C ASP A 106 -19.29 7.49 -0.22
N ALA A 107 -19.71 6.99 0.93
CA ALA A 107 -19.03 5.94 1.66
C ALA A 107 -19.74 4.60 1.41
N PHE A 108 -18.97 3.56 1.18
CA PHE A 108 -19.46 2.19 1.03
C PHE A 108 -18.56 1.22 1.77
N SER A 109 -19.11 0.05 2.12
CA SER A 109 -18.38 -1.00 2.82
C SER A 109 -17.87 -2.05 1.84
N VAL A 110 -16.67 -2.54 2.09
CA VAL A 110 -16.04 -3.64 1.34
C VAL A 110 -15.20 -4.49 2.28
N SER A 111 -15.15 -5.78 2.07
CA SER A 111 -14.23 -6.64 2.83
C SER A 111 -12.78 -6.25 2.54
N SER A 112 -12.02 -5.88 3.57
CA SER A 112 -10.59 -5.53 3.46
C SER A 112 -9.79 -6.64 2.81
N ALA A 113 -10.02 -7.88 3.22
CA ALA A 113 -9.34 -9.05 2.66
C ALA A 113 -9.62 -9.23 1.17
N ARG A 114 -10.88 -9.03 0.73
CA ARG A 114 -11.26 -9.15 -0.68
C ARG A 114 -10.66 -8.04 -1.53
N LEU A 115 -10.74 -6.79 -1.05
CA LEU A 115 -10.16 -5.63 -1.74
C LEU A 115 -8.64 -5.79 -1.87
N SER A 116 -7.95 -6.10 -0.76
CA SER A 116 -6.50 -6.31 -0.75
C SER A 116 -6.09 -7.44 -1.70
N ALA A 117 -6.77 -8.59 -1.65
CA ALA A 117 -6.49 -9.71 -2.54
C ALA A 117 -6.74 -9.37 -4.03
N CYS A 118 -7.79 -8.61 -4.33
CA CYS A 118 -8.10 -8.15 -5.68
C CYS A 118 -6.99 -7.22 -6.19
N VAL A 119 -6.56 -6.26 -5.39
CA VAL A 119 -5.45 -5.34 -5.71
C VAL A 119 -4.13 -6.11 -5.92
N GLU A 120 -3.81 -7.06 -5.04
CA GLU A 120 -2.59 -7.88 -5.18
C GLU A 120 -2.55 -8.67 -6.50
N ARG A 121 -3.71 -9.16 -6.97
CA ARG A 121 -3.80 -9.89 -8.24
C ARG A 121 -3.60 -9.01 -9.48
N VAL A 122 -3.73 -7.69 -9.37
CA VAL A 122 -3.63 -6.79 -10.53
C VAL A 122 -2.42 -5.86 -10.46
N ARG A 123 -2.00 -5.39 -9.27
CA ARG A 123 -1.01 -4.33 -9.12
C ARG A 123 0.36 -4.63 -9.74
N TYR A 124 0.72 -5.91 -9.94
CA TYR A 124 1.98 -6.29 -10.57
C TYR A 124 2.06 -5.85 -12.04
N ALA A 125 0.92 -5.56 -12.68
CA ALA A 125 0.87 -5.06 -14.06
C ALA A 125 1.06 -3.54 -14.16
N ALA A 126 1.11 -2.82 -13.05
CA ALA A 126 1.49 -1.41 -13.03
C ALA A 126 3.01 -1.25 -13.18
N GLU A 127 3.44 -0.15 -13.77
CA GLU A 127 4.86 0.24 -13.81
C GLU A 127 5.33 0.72 -12.43
N LYS A 128 6.63 0.61 -12.20
CA LYS A 128 7.24 1.20 -11.00
C LYS A 128 7.36 2.71 -11.17
N PRO A 129 7.05 3.52 -10.15
CA PRO A 129 7.15 4.99 -10.24
C PRO A 129 8.54 5.49 -10.67
N SER A 130 9.61 4.76 -10.30
CA SER A 130 10.98 5.10 -10.69
C SER A 130 11.30 4.92 -12.18
N VAL A 131 10.44 4.23 -12.92
CA VAL A 131 10.68 3.88 -14.33
C VAL A 131 9.75 4.64 -15.27
N SER A 132 8.54 4.97 -14.80
CA SER A 132 7.51 5.53 -15.68
C SER A 132 7.29 7.02 -15.47
N ALA A 133 7.23 7.75 -16.59
CA ALA A 133 6.74 9.13 -16.64
C ALA A 133 5.21 9.21 -16.90
N ARG A 134 4.52 8.06 -17.03
CA ARG A 134 3.08 7.98 -17.32
C ARG A 134 2.29 7.78 -16.04
N PRO A 135 1.59 8.81 -15.51
CA PRO A 135 0.90 8.72 -14.21
C PRO A 135 -0.12 7.59 -14.12
N ALA A 136 -0.85 7.30 -15.21
CA ALA A 136 -1.83 6.23 -15.19
C ALA A 136 -1.21 4.82 -15.17
N ALA A 137 0.00 4.64 -15.75
CA ALA A 137 0.67 3.33 -15.81
C ALA A 137 1.20 2.85 -14.46
N ILE A 138 1.44 3.75 -13.51
CA ILE A 138 1.87 3.42 -12.14
C ILE A 138 0.71 3.15 -11.18
N CYS A 139 -0.54 3.18 -11.68
CA CYS A 139 -1.74 3.13 -10.88
C CYS A 139 -2.50 1.82 -11.07
N VAL A 140 -3.27 1.50 -10.04
CA VAL A 140 -4.43 0.60 -10.14
C VAL A 140 -5.66 1.47 -10.39
N GLN A 141 -6.46 1.07 -11.34
CA GLN A 141 -7.70 1.73 -11.72
C GLN A 141 -8.91 0.93 -11.23
N PHE A 142 -9.88 1.65 -10.70
CA PHE A 142 -11.15 1.13 -10.22
C PHE A 142 -12.27 1.69 -11.11
N CYS A 143 -13.13 0.83 -11.66
CA CYS A 143 -14.22 1.23 -12.52
C CYS A 143 -15.41 0.26 -12.42
N GLY A 144 -16.55 0.73 -11.92
CA GLY A 144 -17.67 -0.14 -11.61
C GLY A 144 -17.25 -1.21 -10.59
N ASN A 145 -17.38 -2.47 -10.93
CA ASN A 145 -16.89 -3.59 -10.09
C ASN A 145 -15.51 -4.13 -10.49
N ARG A 146 -14.84 -3.51 -11.47
CA ARG A 146 -13.55 -3.95 -11.98
C ARG A 146 -12.39 -3.20 -11.35
N VAL A 147 -11.31 -3.94 -11.10
CA VAL A 147 -10.02 -3.44 -10.62
C VAL A 147 -8.97 -3.91 -11.61
N TYR A 148 -8.16 -3.00 -12.13
CA TYR A 148 -7.15 -3.35 -13.13
C TYR A 148 -5.94 -2.43 -13.11
N ALA A 149 -4.84 -2.95 -13.63
CA ALA A 149 -3.62 -2.21 -13.86
C ALA A 149 -3.03 -2.57 -15.22
N LEU A 150 -2.40 -1.60 -15.88
CA LEU A 150 -1.74 -1.82 -17.15
C LEU A 150 -0.55 -0.88 -17.33
N ASP A 151 0.49 -1.37 -18.01
CA ASP A 151 1.72 -0.62 -18.31
C ASP A 151 1.93 -0.39 -19.82
N GLY A 152 0.96 -0.77 -20.65
CA GLY A 152 1.01 -0.69 -22.12
C GLY A 152 1.51 -1.96 -22.79
N THR A 153 2.10 -2.91 -22.05
CA THR A 153 2.53 -4.22 -22.54
C THR A 153 1.77 -5.38 -21.93
N ARG A 154 1.28 -5.21 -20.73
CA ARG A 154 0.49 -6.20 -19.98
C ARG A 154 -0.69 -5.52 -19.29
N LEU A 155 -1.76 -6.27 -19.13
CA LEU A 155 -2.97 -5.90 -18.43
C LEU A 155 -3.32 -7.01 -17.46
N ALA A 156 -3.57 -6.64 -16.21
CA ALA A 156 -4.22 -7.52 -15.23
C ALA A 156 -5.57 -6.90 -14.85
N CYS A 157 -6.60 -7.71 -14.82
CA CYS A 157 -7.96 -7.29 -14.47
C CYS A 157 -8.58 -8.31 -13.52
N ASP A 158 -9.28 -7.82 -12.51
CA ASP A 158 -10.07 -8.63 -11.59
C ASP A 158 -11.41 -7.97 -11.30
N THR A 159 -12.33 -8.72 -10.73
CA THR A 159 -13.69 -8.27 -10.40
C THR A 159 -13.93 -8.36 -8.90
N LEU A 160 -14.33 -7.25 -8.31
CA LEU A 160 -14.73 -7.17 -6.92
C LEU A 160 -16.26 -7.34 -6.83
N GLU A 161 -16.69 -8.59 -6.67
CA GLU A 161 -18.12 -8.92 -6.60
C GLU A 161 -18.83 -8.25 -5.42
N GLY A 162 -20.06 -7.79 -5.65
CA GLY A 162 -20.90 -7.14 -4.64
C GLY A 162 -20.52 -5.68 -4.35
N VAL A 163 -19.52 -5.12 -5.06
CA VAL A 163 -19.13 -3.72 -4.96
C VAL A 163 -19.15 -3.09 -6.34
N SER A 164 -19.69 -1.89 -6.44
CA SER A 164 -19.63 -1.08 -7.65
C SER A 164 -19.21 0.33 -7.29
N PHE A 165 -18.04 0.74 -7.75
CA PHE A 165 -17.56 2.09 -7.52
C PHE A 165 -18.39 3.11 -8.33
N PRO A 166 -18.87 4.20 -7.71
CA PRO A 166 -19.80 5.13 -8.35
C PRO A 166 -19.16 5.92 -9.50
N LYS A 167 -17.86 6.10 -9.46
CA LYS A 167 -17.08 6.76 -10.50
C LYS A 167 -15.71 6.09 -10.63
N PRO A 168 -15.10 6.10 -11.83
CA PRO A 168 -13.74 5.63 -12.00
C PRO A 168 -12.74 6.48 -11.22
N PHE A 169 -11.70 5.84 -10.66
CA PHE A 169 -10.61 6.52 -10.00
C PHE A 169 -9.31 5.71 -10.06
N LEU A 170 -8.19 6.40 -9.91
CA LEU A 170 -6.85 5.82 -9.94
C LEU A 170 -6.09 6.12 -8.66
N VAL A 171 -5.44 5.09 -8.14
CA VAL A 171 -4.52 5.19 -6.98
C VAL A 171 -3.22 4.48 -7.33
N ARG A 172 -2.11 5.02 -6.90
CA ARG A 172 -0.78 4.41 -7.11
C ARG A 172 -0.74 2.99 -6.57
N ALA A 173 -0.15 2.08 -7.35
CA ALA A 173 -0.08 0.66 -7.03
C ALA A 173 0.79 0.36 -5.80
N ASP A 174 1.85 1.14 -5.56
CA ASP A 174 2.70 1.04 -4.38
C ASP A 174 1.98 1.44 -3.09
N VAL A 175 1.15 2.49 -3.15
CA VAL A 175 0.30 2.91 -2.02
C VAL A 175 -0.70 1.83 -1.67
N LEU A 176 -1.36 1.22 -2.66
CA LEU A 176 -2.36 0.18 -2.44
C LEU A 176 -1.79 -1.13 -1.88
N ALA A 177 -0.48 -1.36 -2.00
CA ALA A 177 0.19 -2.48 -1.33
C ALA A 177 -0.04 -2.49 0.19
N HIS A 178 -0.25 -1.32 0.79
CA HIS A 178 -0.49 -1.17 2.21
C HIS A 178 -1.90 -1.57 2.68
N LEU A 179 -2.82 -1.86 1.76
CA LEU A 179 -4.14 -2.37 2.14
C LEU A 179 -4.09 -3.68 2.93
N SER A 180 -3.03 -4.46 2.79
CA SER A 180 -2.79 -5.67 3.58
C SER A 180 -2.68 -5.42 5.09
N ALA A 181 -2.35 -4.20 5.51
CA ALA A 181 -2.26 -3.81 6.92
C ALA A 181 -3.62 -3.73 7.63
N PHE A 182 -4.73 -3.62 6.89
CA PHE A 182 -6.07 -3.47 7.46
C PHE A 182 -6.70 -4.77 7.99
N GLY A 183 -6.02 -5.89 7.86
CA GLY A 183 -6.50 -7.16 8.38
C GLY A 183 -7.70 -7.73 7.61
N LYS A 184 -8.65 -8.37 8.32
CA LYS A 184 -9.79 -9.09 7.72
C LYS A 184 -11.15 -8.41 7.96
N GLU A 185 -11.20 -7.35 8.73
CA GLU A 185 -12.44 -6.63 9.03
C GLU A 185 -12.96 -5.89 7.80
N ASP A 186 -14.24 -5.55 7.82
CA ASP A 186 -14.82 -4.71 6.77
C ASP A 186 -14.21 -3.32 6.80
N MET A 187 -14.02 -2.78 5.62
CA MET A 187 -13.41 -1.48 5.37
C MET A 187 -14.46 -0.52 4.81
N THR A 188 -14.50 0.67 5.33
CA THR A 188 -15.20 1.79 4.70
C THR A 188 -14.28 2.45 3.68
N VAL A 189 -14.77 2.57 2.45
CA VAL A 189 -14.10 3.32 1.38
C VAL A 189 -14.91 4.57 1.07
N ARG A 190 -14.26 5.72 1.03
CA ARG A 190 -14.89 7.01 0.67
C ARG A 190 -14.08 7.68 -0.41
N ILE A 191 -14.72 7.95 -1.55
CA ILE A 191 -14.06 8.54 -2.72
C ILE A 191 -14.42 10.03 -2.77
N GLY A 192 -13.43 10.85 -2.42
CA GLY A 192 -13.56 12.30 -2.51
C GLY A 192 -13.20 12.88 -3.88
N SER A 193 -12.93 14.19 -3.93
CA SER A 193 -12.49 14.89 -5.14
C SER A 193 -11.01 14.70 -5.45
N SER A 194 -10.16 14.66 -4.42
CA SER A 194 -8.70 14.60 -4.55
C SER A 194 -8.07 13.40 -3.84
N HIS A 195 -8.80 12.76 -2.94
CA HIS A 195 -8.32 11.64 -2.14
C HIS A 195 -9.37 10.56 -2.02
N VAL A 196 -8.93 9.34 -1.80
CA VAL A 196 -9.75 8.21 -1.35
C VAL A 196 -9.34 7.83 0.07
N LEU A 197 -10.32 7.68 0.95
CA LEU A 197 -10.14 7.20 2.31
C LEU A 197 -10.47 5.72 2.39
N PHE A 198 -9.57 4.94 2.95
CA PHE A 198 -9.78 3.56 3.38
C PHE A 198 -9.71 3.54 4.91
N ALA A 199 -10.76 3.03 5.56
CA ALA A 199 -10.84 3.02 7.02
C ALA A 199 -11.41 1.70 7.53
N SER A 200 -10.74 1.08 8.51
CA SER A 200 -11.19 -0.14 9.17
C SER A 200 -10.68 -0.16 10.61
N GLY A 201 -11.59 -0.38 11.56
CA GLY A 201 -11.25 -0.32 12.98
C GLY A 201 -10.63 1.03 13.37
N ASN A 202 -9.43 0.97 13.89
CA ASN A 202 -8.65 2.14 14.31
C ASN A 202 -7.63 2.62 13.25
N LEU A 203 -7.60 2.00 12.07
CA LEU A 203 -6.68 2.33 11.00
C LEU A 203 -7.36 3.12 9.88
N ARG A 204 -6.67 4.11 9.35
CA ARG A 204 -7.09 4.91 8.20
C ARG A 204 -5.93 5.12 7.24
N MET A 205 -6.21 5.04 5.96
CA MET A 205 -5.29 5.42 4.90
C MET A 205 -6.00 6.40 3.98
N LEU A 206 -5.48 7.60 3.86
CA LEU A 206 -5.92 8.61 2.91
C LEU A 206 -4.92 8.64 1.77
N ALA A 207 -5.33 8.25 0.58
CA ALA A 207 -4.48 8.19 -0.60
C ALA A 207 -4.91 9.22 -1.63
N ARG A 208 -3.96 9.92 -2.23
CA ARG A 208 -4.22 10.89 -3.29
C ARG A 208 -4.71 10.20 -4.56
N LEU A 209 -5.77 10.73 -5.14
CA LEU A 209 -6.26 10.31 -6.45
C LEU A 209 -5.39 10.92 -7.54
N GLN A 210 -5.11 10.13 -8.58
CA GLN A 210 -4.42 10.66 -9.75
C GLN A 210 -5.42 11.31 -10.70
N GLY A 211 -5.21 12.61 -10.98
CA GLY A 211 -6.08 13.42 -11.82
C GLY A 211 -5.88 13.21 -13.33
N VAL A 212 -5.71 11.96 -13.76
CA VAL A 212 -5.53 11.60 -15.16
C VAL A 212 -6.68 10.72 -15.64
N ASP A 213 -6.89 10.70 -16.95
CA ASP A 213 -7.95 9.91 -17.56
C ASP A 213 -7.73 8.40 -17.33
N THR A 214 -8.83 7.72 -17.11
CA THR A 214 -8.87 6.27 -16.98
C THR A 214 -8.74 5.61 -18.36
N TYR A 215 -8.08 4.46 -18.42
CA TYR A 215 -8.01 3.67 -19.65
C TYR A 215 -9.35 2.99 -19.94
N ASN A 216 -9.73 2.96 -21.21
CA ASN A 216 -10.82 2.11 -21.66
C ASN A 216 -10.31 0.67 -21.86
N VAL A 217 -10.38 -0.13 -20.77
CA VAL A 217 -9.88 -1.50 -20.77
C VAL A 217 -10.64 -2.41 -21.72
N ASP A 218 -11.94 -2.19 -21.90
CA ASP A 218 -12.75 -3.00 -22.83
C ASP A 218 -12.33 -2.83 -24.29
N ALA A 219 -11.65 -1.75 -24.62
CA ALA A 219 -11.14 -1.53 -25.97
C ALA A 219 -9.84 -2.31 -26.24
N VAL A 220 -9.08 -2.67 -25.21
CA VAL A 220 -7.79 -3.36 -25.33
C VAL A 220 -7.86 -4.86 -25.06
N ILE A 221 -8.91 -5.34 -24.42
CA ILE A 221 -9.14 -6.77 -24.23
C ILE A 221 -9.59 -7.40 -25.55
N PRO A 222 -8.87 -8.41 -26.07
CA PRO A 222 -9.27 -9.11 -27.30
C PRO A 222 -10.65 -9.76 -27.11
N LYS A 223 -11.54 -9.61 -28.10
CA LYS A 223 -12.90 -10.17 -28.07
C LYS A 223 -13.02 -11.52 -28.76
N GLY A 224 -11.97 -11.99 -29.43
CA GLY A 224 -11.94 -13.27 -30.14
C GLY A 224 -10.57 -13.89 -30.05
N TYR A 225 -10.55 -15.22 -29.89
CA TYR A 225 -9.34 -16.04 -29.84
C TYR A 225 -9.44 -17.09 -30.94
N ARG A 226 -8.33 -17.37 -31.61
CA ARG A 226 -8.25 -18.46 -32.61
C ARG A 226 -8.14 -19.81 -31.94
N GLU A 227 -7.41 -19.84 -30.84
CA GLU A 227 -7.10 -21.06 -30.10
C GLU A 227 -7.30 -20.81 -28.60
N SER A 228 -7.68 -21.86 -27.88
CA SER A 228 -7.73 -21.86 -26.43
C SER A 228 -7.21 -23.17 -25.89
N VAL A 229 -6.54 -23.12 -24.76
CA VAL A 229 -6.04 -24.30 -24.07
C VAL A 229 -6.30 -24.19 -22.57
N THR A 230 -6.69 -25.30 -21.97
CA THR A 230 -6.89 -25.37 -20.52
C THR A 230 -5.75 -26.19 -19.92
N VAL A 231 -5.07 -25.61 -18.93
CA VAL A 231 -3.96 -26.25 -18.22
C VAL A 231 -4.19 -26.23 -16.72
N LYS A 232 -3.61 -27.18 -15.99
CA LYS A 232 -3.61 -27.14 -14.52
C LYS A 232 -2.66 -26.04 -14.06
N THR A 233 -3.16 -25.07 -13.31
CA THR A 233 -2.38 -23.91 -12.84
C THR A 233 -1.11 -24.34 -12.09
N ALA A 234 -1.21 -25.36 -11.22
CA ALA A 234 -0.06 -25.84 -10.44
C ALA A 234 1.08 -26.37 -11.32
N ASP A 235 0.74 -27.13 -12.37
CA ASP A 235 1.73 -27.65 -13.32
C ASP A 235 2.35 -26.52 -14.13
N PHE A 236 1.54 -25.61 -14.62
CA PHE A 236 2.01 -24.44 -15.39
C PHE A 236 2.95 -23.55 -14.56
N VAL A 237 2.60 -23.26 -13.30
CA VAL A 237 3.45 -22.47 -12.38
C VAL A 237 4.75 -23.21 -12.06
N ARG A 238 4.71 -24.54 -11.88
CA ARG A 238 5.93 -25.33 -11.63
C ARG A 238 6.90 -25.22 -12.81
N GLU A 239 6.42 -25.38 -14.04
CA GLU A 239 7.26 -25.29 -15.24
C GLU A 239 7.81 -23.88 -15.46
N LEU A 240 6.99 -22.84 -15.22
CA LEU A 240 7.46 -21.45 -15.26
C LEU A 240 8.56 -21.17 -14.23
N ASN A 241 8.43 -21.68 -13.01
CA ASN A 241 9.47 -21.54 -11.97
C ASN A 241 10.74 -22.29 -12.35
N TYR A 242 10.63 -23.49 -12.89
CA TYR A 242 11.76 -24.24 -13.40
C TYR A 242 12.53 -23.45 -14.46
N LEU A 243 11.83 -22.91 -15.46
CA LEU A 243 12.46 -22.08 -16.49
C LEU A 243 13.09 -20.81 -15.95
N LYS A 244 12.46 -20.17 -14.95
CA LYS A 244 12.99 -18.98 -14.28
C LYS A 244 14.30 -19.29 -13.58
N GLU A 245 14.45 -20.43 -12.93
CA GLU A 245 15.68 -20.84 -12.26
C GLU A 245 16.78 -21.23 -13.26
N CYS A 246 16.41 -21.92 -14.33
CA CYS A 246 17.35 -22.39 -15.36
C CYS A 246 17.78 -21.28 -16.33
N SER A 247 16.91 -20.30 -16.58
CA SER A 247 17.15 -19.22 -17.55
C SER A 247 17.63 -17.92 -16.90
N ALA A 248 18.17 -17.99 -15.73
CA ALA A 248 18.35 -16.89 -14.76
C ALA A 248 19.08 -15.64 -15.26
N LEU A 249 19.58 -15.56 -16.46
CA LEU A 249 20.44 -14.45 -16.82
C LEU A 249 20.10 -13.68 -18.10
N THR A 250 19.38 -14.20 -19.07
CA THR A 250 19.24 -13.45 -20.33
C THR A 250 17.98 -13.70 -21.15
N ALA A 251 17.23 -14.75 -20.91
CA ALA A 251 16.18 -15.17 -21.82
C ALA A 251 14.78 -14.90 -21.29
N LYS A 252 13.94 -14.27 -22.09
CA LYS A 252 12.51 -14.13 -21.81
C LYS A 252 11.82 -15.45 -22.11
N PRO A 253 11.06 -16.04 -21.17
CA PRO A 253 10.27 -17.22 -21.44
C PRO A 253 9.17 -16.88 -22.47
N TYR A 254 8.88 -17.80 -23.36
CA TYR A 254 7.78 -17.73 -24.29
C TYR A 254 6.97 -19.02 -24.28
N VAL A 255 5.69 -18.90 -24.57
CA VAL A 255 4.77 -20.03 -24.65
C VAL A 255 4.55 -20.35 -26.11
N ARG A 256 4.74 -21.63 -26.48
CA ARG A 256 4.53 -22.13 -27.83
C ARG A 256 3.39 -23.15 -27.84
N PHE A 257 2.43 -22.94 -28.71
CA PHE A 257 1.40 -23.90 -29.03
C PHE A 257 1.80 -24.66 -30.30
N ALA A 258 1.90 -25.97 -30.22
CA ALA A 258 2.22 -26.82 -31.37
C ALA A 258 1.39 -28.10 -31.32
N GLY A 259 0.38 -28.23 -32.20
CA GLY A 259 -0.55 -29.35 -32.21
C GLY A 259 -1.33 -29.45 -30.89
N GLU A 260 -1.30 -30.60 -30.27
CA GLU A 260 -1.95 -30.87 -28.98
C GLU A 260 -1.06 -30.57 -27.77
N ARG A 261 0.13 -30.01 -28.00
CA ARG A 261 1.12 -29.76 -26.95
C ARG A 261 1.26 -28.24 -26.69
N LEU A 262 1.31 -27.91 -25.41
CA LEU A 262 1.73 -26.63 -24.91
C LEU A 262 3.15 -26.77 -24.39
N SER A 263 4.11 -26.06 -24.98
CA SER A 263 5.47 -26.00 -24.45
C SER A 263 5.79 -24.60 -23.97
N ILE A 264 6.58 -24.52 -22.91
CA ILE A 264 7.13 -23.28 -22.39
C ILE A 264 8.63 -23.35 -22.59
N ALA A 265 9.21 -22.36 -23.27
CA ALA A 265 10.63 -22.35 -23.54
C ALA A 265 11.23 -20.97 -23.26
N ALA A 266 12.54 -20.91 -23.03
CA ALA A 266 13.29 -19.67 -22.95
C ALA A 266 14.36 -19.65 -24.05
N SER A 267 14.40 -18.58 -24.84
CA SER A 267 15.38 -18.43 -25.93
C SER A 267 16.77 -18.21 -25.35
N GLY A 268 17.77 -18.97 -25.83
CA GLY A 268 19.17 -18.84 -25.45
C GLY A 268 19.73 -19.92 -24.51
N GLY A 269 18.92 -20.91 -24.12
CA GLY A 269 19.33 -22.07 -23.34
C GLY A 269 18.71 -23.38 -23.85
N ALA A 270 19.30 -24.50 -23.47
CA ALA A 270 18.90 -25.86 -23.89
C ALA A 270 17.73 -26.44 -23.07
N PHE A 271 16.82 -25.61 -22.56
CA PHE A 271 15.75 -26.06 -21.68
C PHE A 271 14.40 -25.87 -22.34
N GLU A 272 13.77 -26.97 -22.71
CA GLU A 272 12.36 -27.05 -23.10
C GLU A 272 11.63 -27.97 -22.13
N THR A 273 10.45 -27.54 -21.68
CA THR A 273 9.50 -28.41 -20.97
C THR A 273 8.28 -28.60 -21.85
N GLY A 274 7.78 -29.80 -21.93
CA GLY A 274 6.66 -30.19 -22.78
C GLY A 274 5.52 -30.83 -21.98
#